data_ab195aec0b0a1af225675683eb8ad078
#
_entry.id   ab195aec0b0a1af225675683eb8ad078
#
_cell.length_a   1.000
_cell.length_b   1.000
_cell.length_c   1.000
_cell.angle_alpha   90.00
_cell.angle_beta   90.00
_cell.angle_gamma   90.00
#
_symmetry.space_group_name_H-M   'P 1'
#
loop_
_entity.id
_entity.type
_entity.pdbx_description
1 polymer ?
#
loop_
_entity_poly.entity_id
_entity_poly.type
_entity_poly.pdbx_seq_one_letter_code
_entity_poly.pdbx_strand_id
1 'polypeptide(L)'
;MNNKSLLLSLLGVALCATTQAQNPSKATDNKPFANYELVKHFKEFGLGGKYSHLSLSIFPKDIEKTDNFWYDWETYKGKEYYFVKPDQRKQEKLFDNDVMAQQLSLITHKAVNPATFNVYPEKFAKDLSSFEFEYGDKRYRFNRYSNTVTELQKQEEEDKEVVYSWMKYSPNKKYILYAKNYNLFVKGNKAMGMDTTE
;
A
#
# COMPACT_ATOMS: atom_id res chain seq x y z
N MET A 1 12.80 22.25 82.88
CA MET A 1 11.98 21.01 82.64
C MET A 1 12.27 20.51 81.26
N ASN A 2 12.97 19.42 81.23
CA ASN A 2 13.23 18.41 80.17
C ASN A 2 13.36 18.82 78.74
N ASN A 3 14.57 19.04 78.30
CA ASN A 3 15.04 18.91 76.93
C ASN A 3 15.32 17.45 76.61
N LYS A 4 14.61 16.88 75.65
CA LYS A 4 15.02 15.64 75.04
C LYS A 4 15.49 15.98 73.67
N SER A 5 16.79 16.05 73.47
CA SER A 5 17.46 16.11 72.18
C SER A 5 17.26 14.76 71.47
N LEU A 6 16.59 14.80 70.37
CA LEU A 6 16.47 13.65 69.43
C LEU A 6 17.66 13.75 68.47
N LEU A 7 18.64 12.90 68.68
CA LEU A 7 19.71 12.65 67.72
C LEU A 7 19.14 11.85 66.56
N LEU A 8 18.93 12.51 65.44
CA LEU A 8 18.58 11.84 64.16
C LEU A 8 19.91 11.46 63.48
N SER A 9 20.27 10.20 63.65
CA SER A 9 21.39 9.61 62.92
C SER A 9 20.97 9.42 61.45
N LEU A 10 21.54 10.25 60.56
CA LEU A 10 21.49 10.07 59.13
C LEU A 10 22.33 8.84 58.75
N LEU A 11 21.70 7.70 58.57
CA LEU A 11 22.32 6.59 57.88
C LEU A 11 22.27 6.87 56.39
N GLY A 12 23.38 7.39 55.88
CA GLY A 12 23.63 7.50 54.44
C GLY A 12 23.82 6.11 53.85
N VAL A 13 22.77 5.57 53.26
CA VAL A 13 22.89 4.39 52.40
C VAL A 13 23.48 4.85 51.08
N ALA A 14 24.78 4.73 50.94
CA ALA A 14 25.45 4.84 49.66
C ALA A 14 24.99 3.64 48.79
N LEU A 15 24.01 3.86 47.91
CA LEU A 15 23.73 2.94 46.86
C LEU A 15 24.90 2.97 45.87
N CYS A 16 25.89 2.13 46.08
CA CYS A 16 26.85 1.78 45.04
C CYS A 16 26.06 1.03 43.97
N ALA A 17 25.63 1.76 42.96
CA ALA A 17 25.25 1.12 41.70
C ALA A 17 26.51 0.46 41.12
N THR A 18 26.74 -0.77 41.48
CA THR A 18 27.68 -1.62 40.76
C THR A 18 27.08 -1.80 39.35
N THR A 19 27.52 -0.94 38.43
CA THR A 19 27.42 -1.31 37.03
C THR A 19 28.28 -2.56 36.88
N GLN A 20 27.61 -3.72 36.92
CA GLN A 20 28.21 -4.92 36.43
C GLN A 20 28.46 -4.68 34.93
N ALA A 21 29.68 -4.27 34.62
CA ALA A 21 30.19 -4.49 33.29
C ALA A 21 30.01 -5.96 33.04
N GLN A 22 29.07 -6.29 32.19
CA GLN A 22 28.92 -7.66 31.69
C GLN A 22 30.28 -7.97 31.07
N ASN A 23 31.05 -8.81 31.77
CA ASN A 23 32.22 -9.39 31.18
C ASN A 23 31.78 -9.98 29.84
N PRO A 24 32.40 -9.56 28.73
CA PRO A 24 32.15 -10.27 27.48
C PRO A 24 32.47 -11.74 27.77
N SER A 25 31.45 -12.57 27.72
CA SER A 25 31.62 -14.00 27.87
C SER A 25 32.83 -14.41 27.04
N LYS A 26 33.82 -15.05 27.68
CA LYS A 26 35.01 -15.56 27.01
C LYS A 26 34.53 -16.29 25.77
N ALA A 27 34.81 -15.71 24.62
CA ALA A 27 34.67 -16.40 23.35
C ALA A 27 35.61 -17.59 23.37
N THR A 28 35.10 -18.74 23.75
CA THR A 28 35.88 -20.01 23.84
C THR A 28 35.91 -20.75 22.51
N ASP A 29 35.58 -20.08 21.42
CA ASP A 29 35.78 -20.69 20.11
C ASP A 29 36.34 -19.65 19.14
N ASN A 30 37.63 -19.81 18.80
CA ASN A 30 38.35 -19.05 17.77
C ASN A 30 37.85 -19.35 16.33
N LYS A 31 36.64 -19.83 16.16
CA LYS A 31 36.02 -19.90 14.84
C LYS A 31 35.39 -18.56 14.52
N PRO A 32 35.75 -17.96 13.36
CA PRO A 32 35.06 -16.77 12.92
C PRO A 32 33.56 -17.10 12.84
N PHE A 33 32.79 -16.51 13.73
CA PHE A 33 31.35 -16.72 13.78
C PHE A 33 30.76 -16.01 12.57
N ALA A 34 30.66 -16.71 11.45
CA ALA A 34 29.99 -16.21 10.27
C ALA A 34 28.48 -16.18 10.58
N ASN A 35 27.97 -15.01 10.90
CA ASN A 35 26.54 -14.81 11.06
C ASN A 35 25.88 -14.73 9.69
N TYR A 36 25.59 -15.89 9.11
CA TYR A 36 24.96 -16.00 7.79
C TYR A 36 23.57 -15.32 7.73
N GLU A 37 22.86 -15.29 8.84
CA GLU A 37 21.59 -14.60 8.93
C GLU A 37 21.81 -13.06 8.82
N LEU A 38 22.80 -12.54 9.53
CA LEU A 38 23.15 -11.14 9.41
C LEU A 38 23.63 -10.78 8.00
N VAL A 39 24.41 -11.65 7.36
CA VAL A 39 24.87 -11.44 5.98
C VAL A 39 23.70 -11.43 5.00
N LYS A 40 22.71 -12.29 5.19
CA LYS A 40 21.49 -12.31 4.39
C LYS A 40 20.72 -11.00 4.53
N HIS A 41 20.54 -10.55 5.78
CA HIS A 41 19.89 -9.26 6.05
C HIS A 41 20.71 -8.05 5.56
N PHE A 42 22.03 -8.13 5.61
CA PHE A 42 22.89 -7.05 5.12
C PHE A 42 22.73 -6.80 3.63
N LYS A 43 22.48 -7.86 2.87
CA LYS A 43 22.22 -7.77 1.43
C LYS A 43 20.88 -7.08 1.12
N GLU A 44 19.89 -7.28 1.97
CA GLU A 44 18.54 -6.74 1.80
C GLU A 44 18.37 -5.33 2.41
N PHE A 45 19.03 -5.06 3.54
CA PHE A 45 18.91 -3.82 4.30
C PHE A 45 20.12 -2.88 4.18
N GLY A 46 21.20 -3.31 3.52
CA GLY A 46 22.37 -2.48 3.29
C GLY A 46 22.09 -1.28 2.39
N LEU A 47 23.05 -0.36 2.33
CA LEU A 47 23.00 0.79 1.41
C LEU A 47 22.80 0.30 -0.03
N GLY A 48 21.68 0.68 -0.64
CA GLY A 48 21.30 0.21 -1.98
C GLY A 48 20.57 -1.13 -2.02
N GLY A 49 20.32 -1.78 -0.88
CA GLY A 49 19.47 -2.97 -0.81
C GLY A 49 17.98 -2.67 -1.03
N LYS A 50 17.22 -3.71 -1.32
CA LYS A 50 15.78 -3.66 -1.62
C LYS A 50 14.95 -2.85 -0.60
N TYR A 51 15.32 -2.91 0.68
CA TYR A 51 14.61 -2.25 1.77
C TYR A 51 15.29 -0.97 2.26
N SER A 52 16.33 -0.53 1.56
CA SER A 52 17.04 0.70 1.91
C SER A 52 16.22 1.93 1.54
N HIS A 53 16.05 2.86 2.48
CA HIS A 53 15.45 4.16 2.20
C HIS A 53 16.28 5.03 1.24
N LEU A 54 17.47 4.61 0.87
CA LEU A 54 18.29 5.23 -0.16
C LEU A 54 18.04 4.65 -1.55
N SER A 55 17.18 3.63 -1.66
CA SER A 55 16.75 3.14 -2.95
C SER A 55 15.90 4.20 -3.65
N LEU A 56 16.30 4.62 -4.85
CA LEU A 56 15.56 5.56 -5.68
C LEU A 56 14.33 4.94 -6.36
N SER A 57 13.87 3.80 -5.90
CA SER A 57 12.76 3.04 -6.49
C SER A 57 11.38 3.38 -5.92
N ILE A 58 11.23 4.56 -5.30
CA ILE A 58 9.91 5.09 -4.97
C ILE A 58 9.35 5.73 -6.24
N PHE A 59 8.26 5.18 -6.74
CA PHE A 59 7.51 5.75 -7.84
C PHE A 59 6.19 6.31 -7.30
N PRO A 60 6.12 7.65 -7.10
CA PRO A 60 4.87 8.27 -6.70
C PRO A 60 3.81 8.08 -7.78
N LYS A 61 2.58 7.85 -7.36
CA LYS A 61 1.42 7.67 -8.21
C LYS A 61 0.42 8.79 -7.93
N ASP A 62 0.20 9.62 -8.92
CA ASP A 62 -0.67 10.78 -8.81
C ASP A 62 -2.13 10.36 -8.62
N ILE A 63 -2.85 11.17 -7.85
CA ILE A 63 -4.29 11.03 -7.69
C ILE A 63 -4.95 12.08 -8.59
N GLU A 64 -5.73 11.62 -9.55
CA GLU A 64 -6.36 12.49 -10.55
C GLU A 64 -7.01 13.73 -9.94
N LYS A 65 -6.75 14.88 -10.54
CA LYS A 65 -7.31 16.20 -10.18
C LYS A 65 -6.95 16.69 -8.78
N THR A 66 -5.87 16.19 -8.21
CA THR A 66 -5.34 16.65 -6.93
C THR A 66 -3.83 16.73 -6.98
N ASP A 67 -3.22 17.50 -6.08
CA ASP A 67 -1.76 17.54 -5.91
C ASP A 67 -1.28 16.42 -4.95
N ASN A 68 -2.21 15.58 -4.49
CA ASN A 68 -1.89 14.46 -3.62
C ASN A 68 -1.40 13.27 -4.44
N PHE A 69 -0.56 12.48 -3.82
CA PHE A 69 -0.07 11.24 -4.43
C PHE A 69 0.08 10.15 -3.37
N TRP A 70 0.22 8.93 -3.83
CA TRP A 70 0.54 7.80 -3.00
C TRP A 70 1.74 7.04 -3.56
N TYR A 71 2.40 6.28 -2.73
CA TYR A 71 3.46 5.37 -3.13
C TYR A 71 3.48 4.14 -2.24
N ASP A 72 4.07 3.08 -2.74
CA ASP A 72 4.33 1.87 -1.98
C ASP A 72 5.82 1.75 -1.67
N TRP A 73 6.11 1.18 -0.52
CA TRP A 73 7.45 0.93 -0.04
C TRP A 73 7.58 -0.50 0.43
N GLU A 74 8.58 -1.22 -0.07
CA GLU A 74 8.84 -2.58 0.36
C GLU A 74 9.73 -2.59 1.61
N THR A 75 9.21 -3.17 2.69
CA THR A 75 9.89 -3.34 3.97
C THR A 75 10.12 -4.83 4.24
N TYR A 76 10.89 -5.12 5.27
CA TYR A 76 11.07 -6.52 5.71
C TYR A 76 9.78 -7.16 6.27
N LYS A 77 8.78 -6.34 6.60
CA LYS A 77 7.44 -6.78 7.04
C LYS A 77 6.44 -6.92 5.89
N GLY A 78 6.87 -6.63 4.69
CA GLY A 78 6.01 -6.55 3.51
C GLY A 78 5.92 -5.15 2.95
N LYS A 79 5.06 -4.97 1.99
CA LYS A 79 4.85 -3.69 1.32
C LYS A 79 3.97 -2.78 2.17
N GLU A 80 4.41 -1.57 2.41
CA GLU A 80 3.64 -0.52 3.08
C GLU A 80 3.21 0.55 2.08
N TYR A 81 2.05 1.15 2.31
CA TYR A 81 1.44 2.14 1.41
C TYR A 81 1.30 3.47 2.11
N TYR A 82 1.77 4.53 1.46
CA TYR A 82 1.79 5.88 2.00
C TYR A 82 1.00 6.84 1.14
N PHE A 83 0.31 7.74 1.79
CA PHE A 83 -0.43 8.83 1.19
C PHE A 83 0.21 10.16 1.57
N VAL A 84 0.47 11.02 0.59
CA VAL A 84 1.16 12.29 0.78
C VAL A 84 0.26 13.45 0.37
N LYS A 85 0.21 14.43 1.25
CA LYS A 85 -0.46 15.72 1.05
C LYS A 85 0.59 16.83 1.00
N PRO A 86 1.12 17.22 -0.16
CA PRO A 86 2.21 18.18 -0.28
C PRO A 86 1.88 19.54 0.35
N ASP A 87 0.67 20.05 0.11
CA ASP A 87 0.21 21.34 0.64
C ASP A 87 0.27 21.40 2.17
N GLN A 88 -0.04 20.26 2.81
CA GLN A 88 -0.02 20.14 4.27
C GLN A 88 1.35 19.66 4.81
N ARG A 89 2.29 19.36 3.91
CA ARG A 89 3.57 18.69 4.25
C ARG A 89 3.37 17.47 5.14
N LYS A 90 2.31 16.69 4.83
CA LYS A 90 1.89 15.54 5.64
C LYS A 90 2.01 14.25 4.84
N GLN A 91 2.58 13.25 5.50
CA GLN A 91 2.62 11.87 5.04
C GLN A 91 1.91 11.01 6.08
N GLU A 92 1.07 10.10 5.63
CA GLU A 92 0.35 9.16 6.48
C GLU A 92 0.27 7.78 5.81
N LYS A 93 0.03 6.73 6.58
CA LYS A 93 -0.27 5.43 5.96
C LYS A 93 -1.58 5.53 5.18
N LEU A 94 -1.58 4.99 3.98
CA LEU A 94 -2.78 4.96 3.15
C LEU A 94 -3.85 4.05 3.79
N PHE A 95 -3.40 2.92 4.33
CA PHE A 95 -4.16 1.98 5.14
C PHE A 95 -3.23 1.16 6.03
N ASP A 96 -3.80 0.46 7.00
CA ASP A 96 -3.10 -0.54 7.81
C ASP A 96 -3.18 -1.90 7.12
N ASN A 97 -2.03 -2.57 6.95
CA ASN A 97 -1.95 -3.84 6.24
C ASN A 97 -2.68 -4.98 6.97
N ASP A 98 -2.62 -4.99 8.29
CA ASP A 98 -3.28 -6.04 9.08
C ASP A 98 -4.79 -5.91 8.96
N VAL A 99 -5.30 -4.67 9.04
CA VAL A 99 -6.72 -4.38 8.87
C VAL A 99 -7.18 -4.72 7.45
N MET A 100 -6.43 -4.32 6.44
CA MET A 100 -6.77 -4.62 5.04
C MET A 100 -6.80 -6.13 4.79
N ALA A 101 -5.78 -6.86 5.27
CA ALA A 101 -5.71 -8.30 5.12
C ALA A 101 -6.85 -9.02 5.86
N GLN A 102 -7.23 -8.55 7.05
CA GLN A 102 -8.37 -9.06 7.80
C GLN A 102 -9.68 -8.85 7.02
N GLN A 103 -9.92 -7.65 6.51
CA GLN A 103 -11.13 -7.33 5.74
C GLN A 103 -11.20 -8.17 4.46
N LEU A 104 -10.10 -8.28 3.73
CA LEU A 104 -10.03 -9.13 2.54
C LEU A 104 -10.27 -10.60 2.88
N SER A 105 -9.71 -11.10 3.99
CA SER A 105 -9.94 -12.49 4.42
C SER A 105 -11.42 -12.75 4.73
N LEU A 106 -12.10 -11.80 5.35
CA LEU A 106 -13.53 -11.90 5.67
C LEU A 106 -14.39 -11.95 4.39
N ILE A 107 -14.11 -11.08 3.42
CA ILE A 107 -14.90 -10.98 2.18
C ILE A 107 -14.61 -12.12 1.22
N THR A 108 -13.34 -12.50 1.09
CA THR A 108 -12.94 -13.54 0.13
C THR A 108 -13.09 -14.96 0.67
N HIS A 109 -13.31 -15.11 1.98
CA HIS A 109 -13.28 -16.38 2.71
C HIS A 109 -11.96 -17.15 2.52
N LYS A 110 -10.86 -16.43 2.30
CA LYS A 110 -9.51 -16.97 2.16
C LYS A 110 -8.55 -16.22 3.08
N ALA A 111 -7.62 -16.94 3.71
CA ALA A 111 -6.60 -16.30 4.51
C ALA A 111 -5.70 -15.40 3.65
N VAL A 112 -5.63 -14.12 3.99
CA VAL A 112 -4.76 -13.14 3.34
C VAL A 112 -3.62 -12.80 4.29
N ASN A 113 -2.39 -12.94 3.81
CA ASN A 113 -1.20 -12.65 4.62
C ASN A 113 -0.85 -11.16 4.46
N PRO A 114 -0.83 -10.36 5.56
CA PRO A 114 -0.55 -8.93 5.52
C PRO A 114 0.86 -8.58 5.01
N ALA A 115 1.81 -9.52 5.06
CA ALA A 115 3.17 -9.29 4.59
C ALA A 115 3.34 -9.52 3.09
N THR A 116 2.45 -10.28 2.45
CA THR A 116 2.65 -10.72 1.06
C THR A 116 1.53 -10.30 0.10
N PHE A 117 0.39 -9.82 0.61
CA PHE A 117 -0.65 -9.34 -0.29
C PHE A 117 -0.22 -8.07 -1.02
N ASN A 118 -0.76 -7.88 -2.20
CA ASN A 118 -0.50 -6.71 -3.01
C ASN A 118 -1.81 -6.08 -3.44
N VAL A 119 -1.94 -4.79 -3.20
CA VAL A 119 -3.10 -3.97 -3.58
C VAL A 119 -2.60 -2.79 -4.39
N TYR A 120 -3.28 -2.50 -5.46
CA TYR A 120 -3.01 -1.32 -6.27
C TYR A 120 -4.19 -0.36 -6.22
N PRO A 121 -4.13 0.72 -5.43
CA PRO A 121 -5.16 1.76 -5.42
C PRO A 121 -5.31 2.43 -6.79
N GLU A 122 -6.50 2.41 -7.37
CA GLU A 122 -6.76 2.94 -8.70
C GLU A 122 -7.57 4.23 -8.67
N LYS A 123 -8.83 4.13 -8.28
CA LYS A 123 -9.76 5.26 -8.29
C LYS A 123 -10.00 5.77 -6.88
N PHE A 124 -9.61 7.01 -6.63
CA PHE A 124 -9.91 7.68 -5.38
C PHE A 124 -11.23 8.43 -5.47
N ALA A 125 -12.00 8.44 -4.37
CA ALA A 125 -13.15 9.32 -4.22
C ALA A 125 -12.69 10.80 -4.23
N LYS A 126 -13.55 11.72 -4.64
CA LYS A 126 -13.24 13.15 -4.72
C LYS A 126 -12.80 13.76 -3.38
N ASP A 127 -13.34 13.24 -2.28
CA ASP A 127 -13.02 13.63 -0.91
C ASP A 127 -11.85 12.83 -0.32
N LEU A 128 -11.24 11.94 -1.11
CA LEU A 128 -10.15 11.05 -0.71
C LEU A 128 -10.50 10.12 0.47
N SER A 129 -11.78 9.94 0.75
CA SER A 129 -12.28 9.06 1.81
C SER A 129 -12.14 7.58 1.50
N SER A 130 -12.10 7.24 0.23
CA SER A 130 -12.01 5.85 -0.23
C SER A 130 -11.26 5.73 -1.54
N PHE A 131 -10.82 4.51 -1.84
CA PHE A 131 -10.26 4.16 -3.13
C PHE A 131 -10.75 2.77 -3.58
N GLU A 132 -10.72 2.56 -4.88
CA GLU A 132 -11.04 1.27 -5.49
C GLU A 132 -9.76 0.54 -5.85
N PHE A 133 -9.81 -0.79 -5.81
CA PHE A 133 -8.68 -1.65 -6.16
C PHE A 133 -9.17 -3.02 -6.63
N GLU A 134 -8.32 -3.74 -7.33
CA GLU A 134 -8.56 -5.13 -7.70
C GLU A 134 -7.82 -6.07 -6.77
N TYR A 135 -8.47 -7.17 -6.40
CA TYR A 135 -7.88 -8.27 -5.66
C TYR A 135 -8.45 -9.60 -6.14
N GLY A 136 -7.60 -10.48 -6.67
CA GLY A 136 -8.08 -11.63 -7.44
C GLY A 136 -8.86 -11.19 -8.68
N ASP A 137 -10.04 -11.76 -8.89
CA ASP A 137 -10.89 -11.48 -10.06
C ASP A 137 -12.01 -10.47 -9.78
N LYS A 138 -11.94 -9.77 -8.65
CA LYS A 138 -13.00 -8.89 -8.17
C LYS A 138 -12.48 -7.50 -7.85
N ARG A 139 -13.39 -6.54 -7.90
CA ARG A 139 -13.13 -5.15 -7.52
C ARG A 139 -13.70 -4.86 -6.16
N TYR A 140 -12.96 -4.06 -5.41
CA TYR A 140 -13.31 -3.68 -4.04
C TYR A 140 -13.13 -2.18 -3.86
N ARG A 141 -13.81 -1.65 -2.85
CA ARG A 141 -13.61 -0.28 -2.36
C ARG A 141 -13.21 -0.34 -0.90
N PHE A 142 -12.11 0.33 -0.57
CA PHE A 142 -11.68 0.53 0.79
C PHE A 142 -12.08 1.93 1.26
N ASN A 143 -12.74 2.01 2.40
CA ASN A 143 -13.04 3.27 3.06
C ASN A 143 -11.97 3.53 4.14
N ARG A 144 -11.24 4.64 4.01
CA ARG A 144 -10.09 4.99 4.85
C ARG A 144 -10.49 5.42 6.26
N TYR A 145 -11.71 5.91 6.46
CA TYR A 145 -12.17 6.35 7.77
C TYR A 145 -12.77 5.21 8.58
N SER A 146 -13.56 4.36 7.97
CA SER A 146 -14.16 3.22 8.63
C SER A 146 -13.27 1.97 8.61
N ASN A 147 -12.19 1.98 7.83
CA ASN A 147 -11.30 0.84 7.61
C ASN A 147 -12.06 -0.43 7.13
N THR A 148 -13.03 -0.24 6.25
CA THR A 148 -13.85 -1.33 5.73
C THR A 148 -13.63 -1.54 4.25
N VAL A 149 -13.63 -2.80 3.83
CA VAL A 149 -13.63 -3.22 2.43
C VAL A 149 -15.04 -3.63 2.01
N THR A 150 -15.48 -3.18 0.86
CA THR A 150 -16.76 -3.55 0.26
C THR A 150 -16.50 -4.10 -1.14
N GLU A 151 -17.09 -5.25 -1.47
CA GLU A 151 -17.03 -5.78 -2.82
C GLU A 151 -17.91 -4.91 -3.73
N LEU A 152 -17.34 -4.47 -4.83
CA LEU A 152 -18.07 -3.78 -5.89
C LEU A 152 -18.65 -4.83 -6.83
N GLN A 153 -19.95 -4.73 -7.05
CA GLN A 153 -20.56 -5.51 -8.12
C GLN A 153 -19.83 -5.15 -9.41
N LYS A 154 -19.51 -6.18 -10.20
CA LYS A 154 -19.04 -5.98 -11.55
C LYS A 154 -20.13 -5.15 -12.22
N GLN A 155 -19.89 -3.84 -12.40
CA GLN A 155 -20.67 -3.11 -13.36
C GLN A 155 -20.49 -3.92 -14.63
N GLU A 156 -21.54 -4.47 -15.16
CA GLU A 156 -21.53 -4.83 -16.57
C GLU A 156 -20.98 -3.57 -17.21
N GLU A 157 -19.75 -3.65 -17.69
CA GLU A 157 -19.23 -2.58 -18.54
C GLU A 157 -20.31 -2.47 -19.59
N GLU A 158 -21.14 -1.43 -19.48
CA GLU A 158 -21.93 -1.02 -20.63
C GLU A 158 -20.91 -1.05 -21.74
N ASP A 159 -21.10 -1.96 -22.71
CA ASP A 159 -20.16 -2.18 -23.78
C ASP A 159 -19.74 -0.83 -24.31
N LYS A 160 -18.67 -0.28 -23.72
CA LYS A 160 -18.04 0.91 -24.25
C LYS A 160 -17.50 0.43 -25.56
N GLU A 161 -18.28 0.73 -26.57
CA GLU A 161 -17.97 0.38 -27.93
C GLU A 161 -16.50 0.70 -28.17
N VAL A 162 -15.67 -0.35 -28.27
CA VAL A 162 -14.23 -0.18 -28.40
C VAL A 162 -14.00 0.50 -29.75
N VAL A 163 -13.80 1.81 -29.69
CA VAL A 163 -13.51 2.59 -30.90
C VAL A 163 -12.03 2.47 -31.17
N TYR A 164 -11.69 1.60 -32.10
CA TYR A 164 -10.31 1.50 -32.58
C TYR A 164 -9.95 2.72 -33.42
N SER A 165 -8.68 3.13 -33.43
CA SER A 165 -8.18 4.30 -34.19
C SER A 165 -8.44 4.22 -35.69
N TRP A 166 -8.65 3.01 -36.23
CA TRP A 166 -8.96 2.74 -37.64
C TRP A 166 -10.46 2.78 -37.97
N MET A 167 -11.34 2.82 -36.97
CA MET A 167 -12.77 3.01 -37.20
C MET A 167 -13.06 4.46 -37.63
N LYS A 168 -13.99 4.61 -38.57
CA LYS A 168 -14.40 5.92 -39.07
C LYS A 168 -15.88 6.15 -38.84
N TYR A 169 -16.21 7.31 -38.32
CA TYR A 169 -17.58 7.74 -38.18
C TYR A 169 -18.11 8.39 -39.44
N SER A 170 -19.39 8.19 -39.74
CA SER A 170 -20.10 8.99 -40.72
C SER A 170 -20.10 10.48 -40.31
N PRO A 171 -20.26 11.45 -41.23
CA PRO A 171 -20.24 12.88 -40.94
C PRO A 171 -21.25 13.28 -39.84
N ASN A 172 -22.41 12.63 -39.82
CA ASN A 172 -23.46 12.84 -38.80
C ASN A 172 -23.28 11.98 -37.54
N LYS A 173 -22.19 11.21 -37.44
CA LYS A 173 -21.84 10.28 -36.36
C LYS A 173 -22.87 9.18 -36.06
N LYS A 174 -23.84 8.96 -36.92
CA LYS A 174 -24.87 7.94 -36.72
C LYS A 174 -24.37 6.52 -37.04
N TYR A 175 -23.39 6.41 -37.90
CA TYR A 175 -22.86 5.14 -38.36
C TYR A 175 -21.35 5.06 -38.13
N ILE A 176 -20.85 3.84 -37.94
CA ILE A 176 -19.45 3.52 -37.77
C ILE A 176 -19.05 2.53 -38.84
N LEU A 177 -18.04 2.89 -39.64
CA LEU A 177 -17.40 2.02 -40.62
C LEU A 177 -16.23 1.31 -39.94
N TYR A 178 -16.13 0.02 -40.08
CA TYR A 178 -15.04 -0.79 -39.56
C TYR A 178 -14.70 -1.96 -40.49
N ALA A 179 -13.50 -2.49 -40.32
CA ALA A 179 -13.03 -3.65 -41.08
C ALA A 179 -13.01 -4.90 -40.17
N LYS A 180 -13.48 -6.02 -40.69
CA LYS A 180 -13.45 -7.33 -40.03
C LYS A 180 -13.24 -8.42 -41.08
N ASN A 181 -12.29 -9.31 -40.87
CA ASN A 181 -12.02 -10.42 -41.80
C ASN A 181 -11.85 -9.98 -43.26
N TYR A 182 -11.05 -8.91 -43.48
CA TYR A 182 -10.78 -8.32 -44.80
C TYR A 182 -11.99 -7.70 -45.50
N ASN A 183 -13.13 -7.58 -44.85
CA ASN A 183 -14.33 -6.93 -45.36
C ASN A 183 -14.64 -5.64 -44.59
N LEU A 184 -15.39 -4.74 -45.26
CA LEU A 184 -15.88 -3.51 -44.64
C LEU A 184 -17.33 -3.69 -44.20
N PHE A 185 -17.57 -3.26 -42.96
CA PHE A 185 -18.89 -3.31 -42.36
C PHE A 185 -19.30 -1.93 -41.87
N VAL A 186 -20.61 -1.71 -41.81
CA VAL A 186 -21.20 -0.50 -41.23
C VAL A 186 -22.18 -0.92 -40.16
N LYS A 187 -22.08 -0.33 -38.99
CA LYS A 187 -23.05 -0.51 -37.89
C LYS A 187 -23.58 0.82 -37.40
N GLY A 188 -24.72 0.81 -36.73
CA GLY A 188 -25.26 1.97 -36.06
C GLY A 188 -24.39 2.37 -34.85
N ASN A 189 -24.32 3.66 -34.57
CA ASN A 189 -23.63 4.18 -33.38
C ASN A 189 -24.62 4.19 -32.19
N LYS A 190 -24.43 3.31 -31.23
CA LYS A 190 -25.26 3.17 -30.02
C LYS A 190 -25.35 4.49 -29.24
N ALA A 191 -24.27 5.26 -29.15
CA ALA A 191 -24.26 6.56 -28.50
C ALA A 191 -25.18 7.60 -29.15
N MET A 192 -25.60 7.37 -30.39
CA MET A 192 -26.54 8.19 -31.15
C MET A 192 -27.93 7.56 -31.24
N GLY A 193 -28.20 6.53 -30.42
CA GLY A 193 -29.50 5.83 -30.40
C GLY A 193 -29.80 4.99 -31.64
N MET A 194 -28.77 4.62 -32.41
CA MET A 194 -28.93 3.78 -33.60
C MET A 194 -28.81 2.31 -33.24
N ASP A 195 -29.55 1.48 -33.99
CA ASP A 195 -29.41 0.02 -33.88
C ASP A 195 -28.00 -0.43 -34.26
N THR A 196 -27.43 -1.32 -33.45
CA THR A 196 -26.07 -1.84 -33.63
C THR A 196 -26.01 -3.17 -34.37
N THR A 197 -27.13 -3.67 -34.87
CA THR A 197 -27.17 -4.88 -35.69
C THR A 197 -26.37 -4.67 -36.97
N GLU A 198 -25.52 -5.64 -37.30
CA GLU A 198 -24.70 -5.71 -38.51
C GLU A 198 -25.54 -6.06 -39.73
#